data_f75b57afc6fca570880e00e07f2414fc
#
_entry.id   f75b57afc6fca570880e00e07f2414fc
#
_cell.length_a   1.000
_cell.length_b   1.000
_cell.length_c   1.000
_cell.angle_alpha   90.00
_cell.angle_beta   90.00
_cell.angle_gamma   90.00
#
_symmetry.space_group_name_H-M   'P 1'
#
loop_
_entity.id
_entity.type
_entity.pdbx_description
1 polymer ?
#
loop_
_entity_poly.entity_id
_entity_poly.type
_entity_poly.pdbx_seq_one_letter_code
_entity_poly.pdbx_strand_id
1 'polypeptide(L)'
;MNANRDMISNTPTISRSISDIMRLSPQGADVGNGFAVGGGNYRQSFVTVDGAAFNNTFGLGGNLPANGSPISLDALEQVTVAVTPFDVRQSGFTGGAINAVTRSGDNQFRGTAYMYFNNENLKGSKVDDYELLRSKAQYYTYGASFGGPIIKDKLFFFVNGEYEDNVTAGSNYRPRTALGESYSGGNIHRPLQSDMDDMRGFLLNKYNFDPGKYNDYSTDTPAYRVMARVDWNANQNNKVSFRFTKTHTKDSNFPTSSVSPLSTSALYPGGTSTEVIDGKPVGTIAPGQGRTS
;
A
#
# COMPACT_ATOMS: atom_id res chain seq x y z
N MET A 1 -9.26 -14.91 16.67
CA MET A 1 -10.41 -14.33 15.94
C MET A 1 -10.66 -15.16 14.69
N ASN A 2 -11.92 -15.35 14.31
CA ASN A 2 -12.30 -16.02 13.07
C ASN A 2 -13.36 -15.17 12.35
N ALA A 3 -13.03 -14.67 11.18
CA ALA A 3 -13.92 -13.91 10.31
C ALA A 3 -14.39 -14.82 9.17
N ASN A 4 -15.66 -15.14 9.14
CA ASN A 4 -16.29 -15.91 8.07
C ASN A 4 -16.69 -15.02 6.89
N ARG A 5 -17.21 -15.58 5.83
CA ARG A 5 -17.62 -14.90 4.60
C ARG A 5 -18.60 -13.75 4.87
N ASP A 6 -19.61 -13.97 5.71
CA ASP A 6 -20.62 -12.95 6.02
C ASP A 6 -19.99 -11.77 6.76
N MET A 7 -19.09 -12.05 7.69
CA MET A 7 -18.34 -10.99 8.38
C MET A 7 -17.46 -10.21 7.43
N ILE A 8 -16.72 -10.90 6.54
CA ILE A 8 -15.84 -10.25 5.54
C ILE A 8 -16.64 -9.35 4.60
N SER A 9 -17.80 -9.81 4.12
CA SER A 9 -18.62 -9.06 3.15
C SER A 9 -19.38 -7.88 3.76
N ASN A 10 -19.76 -7.97 5.04
CA ASN A 10 -20.55 -6.95 5.73
C ASN A 10 -19.71 -5.97 6.56
N THR A 11 -18.42 -6.24 6.77
CA THR A 11 -17.54 -5.34 7.48
C THR A 11 -17.16 -4.15 6.60
N PRO A 12 -17.42 -2.90 7.03
CA PRO A 12 -16.94 -1.73 6.33
C PRO A 12 -15.42 -1.74 6.28
N THR A 13 -14.85 -1.65 5.10
CA THR A 13 -13.41 -1.61 4.88
C THR A 13 -13.00 -0.29 4.25
N ILE A 14 -11.81 0.20 4.57
CA ILE A 14 -11.27 1.44 4.02
C ILE A 14 -10.54 1.17 2.71
N SER A 15 -9.68 0.15 2.71
CA SER A 15 -8.79 -0.19 1.60
C SER A 15 -9.14 -1.51 0.90
N ARG A 16 -10.18 -2.20 1.36
CA ARG A 16 -10.55 -3.56 0.90
C ARG A 16 -9.37 -4.55 0.92
N SER A 17 -8.54 -4.41 1.92
CA SER A 17 -7.39 -5.28 2.12
C SER A 17 -7.67 -6.35 3.18
N ILE A 18 -6.90 -7.42 3.15
CA ILE A 18 -6.94 -8.42 4.22
C ILE A 18 -6.58 -7.79 5.57
N SER A 19 -5.77 -6.72 5.58
CA SER A 19 -5.40 -5.97 6.78
C SER A 19 -6.61 -5.33 7.45
N ASP A 20 -7.62 -4.86 6.69
CA ASP A 20 -8.84 -4.31 7.28
C ASP A 20 -9.60 -5.36 8.11
N ILE A 21 -9.60 -6.61 7.66
CA ILE A 21 -10.22 -7.71 8.41
C ILE A 21 -9.36 -8.10 9.61
N MET A 22 -8.04 -8.09 9.48
CA MET A 22 -7.13 -8.40 10.59
C MET A 22 -7.24 -7.39 11.74
N ARG A 23 -7.51 -6.12 11.44
CA ARG A 23 -7.76 -5.05 12.44
C ARG A 23 -8.94 -5.32 13.37
N LEU A 24 -9.88 -6.18 12.99
CA LEU A 24 -10.97 -6.59 13.87
C LEU A 24 -10.49 -7.49 15.02
N SER A 25 -9.26 -8.01 14.95
CA SER A 25 -8.68 -8.77 16.05
C SER A 25 -8.24 -7.81 17.18
N PRO A 26 -8.76 -7.95 18.40
CA PRO A 26 -8.37 -7.06 19.51
C PRO A 26 -6.90 -7.19 19.92
N GLN A 27 -6.22 -8.23 19.50
CA GLN A 27 -4.80 -8.49 19.77
C GLN A 27 -3.89 -8.16 18.58
N GLY A 28 -4.44 -7.52 17.56
CA GLY A 28 -3.72 -7.13 16.37
C GLY A 28 -3.66 -5.62 16.19
N ALA A 29 -2.57 -5.14 15.66
CA ALA A 29 -2.38 -3.73 15.33
C ALA A 29 -1.74 -3.57 13.96
N ASP A 30 -2.24 -2.63 13.19
CA ASP A 30 -1.56 -2.17 11.97
C ASP A 30 -0.48 -1.16 12.38
N VAL A 31 0.74 -1.45 12.00
CA VAL A 31 1.92 -0.64 12.34
C VAL A 31 2.54 0.03 11.10
N GLY A 32 1.73 0.26 10.07
CA GLY A 32 2.13 0.97 8.85
C GLY A 32 2.83 0.08 7.81
N ASN A 33 3.81 -0.70 8.21
CA ASN A 33 4.55 -1.62 7.34
C ASN A 33 4.00 -3.06 7.37
N GLY A 34 2.93 -3.30 8.11
CA GLY A 34 2.31 -4.61 8.23
C GLY A 34 1.47 -4.75 9.48
N PHE A 35 0.97 -5.96 9.71
CA PHE A 35 0.08 -6.27 10.81
C PHE A 35 0.80 -7.06 11.90
N ALA A 36 0.88 -6.47 13.09
CA ALA A 36 1.47 -7.08 14.28
C ALA A 36 0.40 -7.79 15.10
N VAL A 37 0.70 -8.96 15.65
CA VAL A 37 -0.20 -9.76 16.48
C VAL A 37 0.45 -10.02 17.83
N GLY A 38 -0.35 -9.89 18.91
CA GLY A 38 0.08 -10.21 20.26
C GLY A 38 1.17 -9.30 20.84
N GLY A 39 1.27 -8.06 20.37
CA GLY A 39 2.29 -7.10 20.83
C GLY A 39 3.68 -7.31 20.21
N GLY A 40 3.82 -8.25 19.27
CA GLY A 40 5.06 -8.51 18.55
C GLY A 40 5.34 -7.52 17.42
N ASN A 41 6.43 -7.75 16.69
CA ASN A 41 6.73 -7.01 15.47
C ASN A 41 5.93 -7.61 14.30
N TYR A 42 5.51 -6.78 13.33
CA TYR A 42 4.77 -7.23 12.16
C TYR A 42 5.52 -8.31 11.34
N ARG A 43 6.86 -8.29 11.33
CA ARG A 43 7.70 -9.30 10.67
C ARG A 43 7.65 -10.67 11.33
N GLN A 44 7.20 -10.73 12.59
CA GLN A 44 7.01 -11.97 13.34
C GLN A 44 5.66 -12.63 13.07
N SER A 45 4.73 -11.90 12.48
CA SER A 45 3.43 -12.41 12.06
C SER A 45 3.55 -13.15 10.73
N PHE A 46 2.94 -14.32 10.64
CA PHE A 46 2.98 -15.17 9.46
C PHE A 46 1.61 -15.21 8.79
N VAL A 47 1.57 -14.88 7.53
CA VAL A 47 0.33 -14.86 6.74
C VAL A 47 0.36 -15.98 5.73
N THR A 48 -0.66 -16.84 5.78
CA THR A 48 -0.87 -17.90 4.80
C THR A 48 -2.22 -17.76 4.11
N VAL A 49 -2.25 -18.15 2.86
CA VAL A 49 -3.48 -18.31 2.10
C VAL A 49 -3.56 -19.77 1.67
N ASP A 50 -4.55 -20.51 2.20
CA ASP A 50 -4.72 -21.95 2.04
C ASP A 50 -3.42 -22.76 2.29
N GLY A 51 -2.64 -22.33 3.29
CA GLY A 51 -1.39 -22.98 3.69
C GLY A 51 -0.14 -22.51 2.93
N ALA A 52 -0.26 -21.71 1.87
CA ALA A 52 0.89 -21.13 1.19
C ALA A 52 1.30 -19.79 1.86
N ALA A 53 2.59 -19.59 2.09
CA ALA A 53 3.12 -18.38 2.68
C ALA A 53 3.01 -17.18 1.71
N PHE A 54 2.54 -16.06 2.22
CA PHE A 54 2.40 -14.81 1.50
C PHE A 54 3.24 -13.66 2.08
N ASN A 55 4.04 -13.93 3.08
CA ASN A 55 4.92 -12.94 3.67
C ASN A 55 6.03 -12.50 2.70
N ASN A 56 6.45 -11.25 2.84
CA ASN A 56 7.68 -10.77 2.22
C ASN A 56 8.89 -11.34 2.98
N THR A 57 9.51 -12.36 2.40
CA THR A 57 10.64 -13.09 3.03
C THR A 57 11.92 -12.28 3.11
N PHE A 58 12.09 -11.25 2.30
CA PHE A 58 13.29 -10.42 2.30
C PHE A 58 13.31 -9.35 3.41
N GLY A 59 12.18 -9.14 4.10
CA GLY A 59 12.09 -8.20 5.22
C GLY A 59 12.29 -6.72 4.86
N LEU A 60 12.30 -6.38 3.58
CA LEU A 60 12.38 -5.01 3.08
C LEU A 60 10.96 -4.51 2.75
N GLY A 61 10.56 -3.38 3.33
CA GLY A 61 9.21 -2.83 3.13
C GLY A 61 8.13 -3.55 3.93
N GLY A 62 6.90 -3.49 3.42
CA GLY A 62 5.73 -4.08 4.08
C GLY A 62 5.77 -5.61 4.15
N ASN A 63 5.12 -6.17 5.16
CA ASN A 63 5.08 -7.62 5.38
C ASN A 63 4.32 -8.38 4.29
N LEU A 64 3.31 -7.76 3.70
CA LEU A 64 2.51 -8.36 2.63
C LEU A 64 2.78 -7.67 1.29
N PRO A 65 2.84 -8.44 0.20
CA PRO A 65 2.95 -7.87 -1.14
C PRO A 65 1.67 -7.10 -1.52
N ALA A 66 1.75 -6.36 -2.62
CA ALA A 66 0.62 -5.64 -3.21
C ALA A 66 -0.08 -4.70 -2.21
N ASN A 67 0.69 -3.84 -1.53
CA ASN A 67 0.19 -2.85 -0.57
C ASN A 67 -0.65 -3.45 0.56
N GLY A 68 -0.29 -4.67 1.01
CA GLY A 68 -0.99 -5.37 2.08
C GLY A 68 -2.21 -6.20 1.62
N SER A 69 -2.47 -6.28 0.32
CA SER A 69 -3.59 -7.04 -0.22
C SER A 69 -3.14 -8.02 -1.33
N PRO A 70 -2.49 -9.12 -0.98
CA PRO A 70 -1.99 -10.09 -1.96
C PRO A 70 -3.10 -10.84 -2.70
N ILE A 71 -4.31 -10.83 -2.15
CA ILE A 71 -5.49 -11.49 -2.70
C ILE A 71 -6.72 -10.62 -2.49
N SER A 72 -7.68 -10.68 -3.41
CA SER A 72 -8.95 -9.95 -3.28
C SER A 72 -9.76 -10.47 -2.10
N LEU A 73 -10.40 -9.57 -1.34
CA LEU A 73 -11.33 -9.94 -0.27
C LEU A 73 -12.52 -10.78 -0.79
N ASP A 74 -12.95 -10.55 -2.03
CA ASP A 74 -14.03 -11.33 -2.64
C ASP A 74 -13.65 -12.78 -2.92
N ALA A 75 -12.36 -13.07 -3.00
CA ALA A 75 -11.84 -14.42 -3.14
C ALA A 75 -11.72 -15.19 -1.81
N LEU A 76 -11.94 -14.53 -0.66
CA LEU A 76 -11.79 -15.14 0.66
C LEU A 76 -13.11 -15.71 1.18
N GLU A 77 -13.03 -16.88 1.76
CA GLU A 77 -14.12 -17.53 2.50
C GLU A 77 -14.00 -17.25 3.99
N GLN A 78 -12.76 -17.27 4.50
CA GLN A 78 -12.50 -17.15 5.93
C GLN A 78 -11.12 -16.57 6.19
N VAL A 79 -11.01 -15.75 7.22
CA VAL A 79 -9.72 -15.26 7.77
C VAL A 79 -9.67 -15.58 9.26
N THR A 80 -8.63 -16.27 9.67
CA THR A 80 -8.38 -16.63 11.08
C THR A 80 -7.11 -15.94 11.56
N VAL A 81 -7.21 -15.22 12.66
CA VAL A 81 -6.05 -14.62 13.36
C VAL A 81 -5.85 -15.36 14.68
N ALA A 82 -4.71 -16.00 14.84
CA ALA A 82 -4.31 -16.75 16.02
C ALA A 82 -3.06 -16.11 16.63
N VAL A 83 -3.11 -15.79 17.92
CA VAL A 83 -2.00 -15.14 18.66
C VAL A 83 -0.93 -16.15 19.04
N THR A 84 -1.34 -17.34 19.45
CA THR A 84 -0.46 -18.41 19.91
C THR A 84 -0.94 -19.72 19.33
N PRO A 85 -0.71 -20.00 18.03
CA PRO A 85 -1.07 -21.29 17.47
C PRO A 85 -0.15 -22.40 18.01
N PHE A 86 -0.75 -23.41 18.59
CA PHE A 86 -0.04 -24.60 19.10
C PHE A 86 -0.04 -25.79 18.09
N ASP A 87 -0.41 -25.54 16.86
CA ASP A 87 -0.47 -26.58 15.84
C ASP A 87 0.93 -26.82 15.25
N VAL A 88 1.47 -28.02 15.42
CA VAL A 88 2.80 -28.42 14.90
C VAL A 88 2.94 -28.35 13.38
N ARG A 89 1.82 -28.25 12.66
CA ARG A 89 1.80 -28.06 11.19
C ARG A 89 2.04 -26.61 10.78
N GLN A 90 1.95 -25.69 11.73
CA GLN A 90 2.19 -24.28 11.50
C GLN A 90 3.60 -23.92 11.96
N SER A 91 4.40 -23.36 11.07
CA SER A 91 5.77 -22.97 11.34
C SER A 91 6.09 -21.61 10.70
N GLY A 92 7.27 -21.07 10.97
CA GLY A 92 7.74 -19.84 10.33
C GLY A 92 7.28 -18.53 10.98
N PHE A 93 6.79 -18.58 12.21
CA PHE A 93 6.40 -17.40 12.98
C PHE A 93 6.96 -17.45 14.42
N THR A 94 7.15 -16.29 15.00
CA THR A 94 7.47 -16.09 16.43
C THR A 94 6.43 -15.21 17.13
N GLY A 95 5.49 -14.66 16.36
CA GLY A 95 4.33 -13.88 16.79
C GLY A 95 3.02 -14.62 16.49
N GLY A 96 2.07 -13.93 15.88
CA GLY A 96 0.79 -14.52 15.49
C GLY A 96 0.79 -15.17 14.12
N ALA A 97 -0.16 -16.07 13.89
CA ALA A 97 -0.44 -16.64 12.58
C ALA A 97 -1.80 -16.16 12.05
N ILE A 98 -1.79 -15.77 10.78
CA ILE A 98 -2.96 -15.33 10.04
C ILE A 98 -3.18 -16.30 8.90
N ASN A 99 -4.30 -17.01 8.94
CA ASN A 99 -4.67 -17.98 7.93
C ASN A 99 -5.89 -17.49 7.17
N ALA A 100 -5.76 -17.28 5.89
CA ALA A 100 -6.87 -17.03 4.98
C ALA A 100 -7.19 -18.30 4.19
N VAL A 101 -8.49 -18.56 4.01
CA VAL A 101 -9.01 -19.65 3.20
C VAL A 101 -9.74 -19.05 2.01
N THR A 102 -9.41 -19.52 0.80
CA THR A 102 -10.05 -19.05 -0.42
C THR A 102 -11.38 -19.75 -0.67
N ARG A 103 -12.25 -19.06 -1.39
CA ARG A 103 -13.53 -19.62 -1.85
C ARG A 103 -13.30 -20.79 -2.81
N SER A 104 -14.23 -21.70 -2.79
CA SER A 104 -14.35 -22.79 -3.76
C SER A 104 -15.69 -22.71 -4.49
N GLY A 105 -15.83 -23.41 -5.62
CA GLY A 105 -17.12 -23.63 -6.25
C GLY A 105 -17.98 -24.61 -5.44
N ASP A 106 -19.27 -24.53 -5.64
CA ASP A 106 -20.26 -25.47 -5.10
C ASP A 106 -21.17 -25.99 -6.23
N ASN A 107 -22.27 -26.66 -5.87
CA ASN A 107 -23.22 -27.20 -6.86
C ASN A 107 -24.09 -26.13 -7.54
N GLN A 108 -23.92 -24.85 -7.19
CA GLN A 108 -24.65 -23.74 -7.77
C GLN A 108 -23.66 -22.78 -8.44
N PHE A 109 -24.00 -22.28 -9.61
CA PHE A 109 -23.25 -21.18 -10.20
C PHE A 109 -23.52 -19.90 -9.44
N ARG A 110 -22.45 -19.27 -8.98
CA ARG A 110 -22.49 -17.99 -8.30
C ARG A 110 -21.42 -17.08 -8.85
N GLY A 111 -21.79 -15.82 -9.03
CA GLY A 111 -20.86 -14.79 -9.48
C GLY A 111 -21.11 -13.47 -8.78
N THR A 112 -20.07 -12.67 -8.66
CA THR A 112 -20.13 -11.29 -8.19
C THR A 112 -19.37 -10.41 -9.14
N ALA A 113 -19.82 -9.18 -9.31
CA ALA A 113 -19.09 -8.13 -9.97
C ALA A 113 -19.23 -6.87 -9.14
N TYR A 114 -18.16 -6.13 -8.96
CA TYR A 114 -18.16 -4.91 -8.16
C TYR A 114 -17.21 -3.87 -8.72
N MET A 115 -17.50 -2.64 -8.37
CA MET A 115 -16.67 -1.48 -8.64
C MET A 115 -16.67 -0.58 -7.41
N TYR A 116 -15.49 -0.14 -7.01
CA TYR A 116 -15.31 0.87 -5.97
C TYR A 116 -14.56 2.05 -6.53
N PHE A 117 -15.00 3.22 -6.12
CA PHE A 117 -14.43 4.49 -6.57
C PHE A 117 -14.36 5.45 -5.40
N ASN A 118 -13.22 6.11 -5.25
CA ASN A 118 -13.02 7.21 -4.33
C ASN A 118 -12.07 8.23 -4.97
N ASN A 119 -12.29 9.50 -4.72
CA ASN A 119 -11.42 10.57 -5.18
C ASN A 119 -11.33 11.71 -4.15
N GLU A 120 -10.45 12.67 -4.41
CA GLU A 120 -10.26 13.84 -3.56
C GLU A 120 -11.53 14.70 -3.41
N ASN A 121 -12.45 14.67 -4.38
CA ASN A 121 -13.69 15.44 -4.32
C ASN A 121 -14.75 14.82 -3.39
N LEU A 122 -14.66 13.51 -3.14
CA LEU A 122 -15.52 12.80 -2.21
C LEU A 122 -15.02 12.89 -0.76
N LYS A 123 -13.80 13.40 -0.55
CA LYS A 123 -13.22 13.65 0.76
C LYS A 123 -13.48 15.09 1.18
N GLY A 124 -13.87 15.32 2.43
CA GLY A 124 -13.97 16.67 2.97
C GLY A 124 -12.62 17.39 2.94
N SER A 125 -12.62 18.68 2.64
CA SER A 125 -11.43 19.52 2.63
C SER A 125 -11.36 20.53 3.76
N LYS A 126 -12.38 20.58 4.64
CA LYS A 126 -12.44 21.51 5.76
C LYS A 126 -12.48 20.77 7.08
N VAL A 127 -11.65 21.21 8.00
CA VAL A 127 -11.69 20.80 9.40
C VAL A 127 -11.75 22.09 10.22
N ASP A 128 -12.92 22.37 10.77
CA ASP A 128 -13.22 23.65 11.42
C ASP A 128 -12.98 24.82 10.43
N ASP A 129 -12.21 25.81 10.81
CA ASP A 129 -11.86 26.97 9.97
C ASP A 129 -10.67 26.72 9.03
N TYR A 130 -10.04 25.55 9.10
CA TYR A 130 -8.88 25.20 8.27
C TYR A 130 -9.30 24.50 6.98
N GLU A 131 -8.82 25.00 5.85
CA GLU A 131 -8.93 24.32 4.57
C GLU A 131 -7.67 23.50 4.27
N LEU A 132 -7.86 22.20 4.14
CA LEU A 132 -6.79 21.26 3.79
C LEU A 132 -6.48 21.37 2.30
N LEU A 133 -5.20 21.37 1.96
CA LEU A 133 -4.75 21.26 0.56
C LEU A 133 -5.30 19.96 -0.04
N ARG A 134 -6.06 20.10 -1.12
CA ARG A 134 -6.55 18.96 -1.89
C ARG A 134 -5.44 18.43 -2.79
N SER A 135 -4.79 17.39 -2.35
CA SER A 135 -3.88 16.65 -3.21
C SER A 135 -4.65 15.63 -4.03
N LYS A 136 -4.28 15.44 -5.28
CA LYS A 136 -4.90 14.44 -6.16
C LYS A 136 -4.77 13.06 -5.53
N ALA A 137 -5.90 12.46 -5.22
CA ALA A 137 -6.00 11.12 -4.66
C ALA A 137 -7.20 10.41 -5.28
N GLN A 138 -6.94 9.35 -6.04
CA GLN A 138 -7.99 8.56 -6.71
C GLN A 138 -7.76 7.09 -6.41
N TYR A 139 -8.84 6.40 -6.18
CA TYR A 139 -8.81 4.97 -5.93
C TYR A 139 -9.94 4.31 -6.74
N TYR A 140 -9.56 3.38 -7.60
CA TYR A 140 -10.47 2.58 -8.39
C TYR A 140 -10.19 1.11 -8.15
N THR A 141 -11.26 0.33 -7.92
CA THR A 141 -11.16 -1.12 -7.86
C THR A 141 -12.29 -1.71 -8.69
N TYR A 142 -11.94 -2.61 -9.58
CA TYR A 142 -12.87 -3.40 -10.37
C TYR A 142 -12.59 -4.87 -10.10
N GLY A 143 -13.62 -5.62 -9.78
CA GLY A 143 -13.45 -7.04 -9.53
C GLY A 143 -14.66 -7.85 -9.96
N ALA A 144 -14.38 -9.11 -10.27
CA ALA A 144 -15.40 -10.10 -10.55
C ALA A 144 -14.96 -11.46 -10.05
N SER A 145 -15.93 -12.25 -9.62
CA SER A 145 -15.73 -13.65 -9.30
C SER A 145 -16.82 -14.51 -9.89
N PHE A 146 -16.49 -15.76 -10.22
CA PHE A 146 -17.42 -16.74 -10.73
C PHE A 146 -17.00 -18.14 -10.32
N GLY A 147 -17.95 -18.95 -9.89
CA GLY A 147 -17.70 -20.32 -9.48
C GLY A 147 -18.93 -21.20 -9.62
N GLY A 148 -18.71 -22.49 -9.64
CA GLY A 148 -19.76 -23.47 -9.75
C GLY A 148 -19.25 -24.87 -10.08
N PRO A 149 -20.15 -25.81 -10.41
CA PRO A 149 -19.79 -27.17 -10.74
C PRO A 149 -19.39 -27.29 -12.22
N ILE A 150 -18.24 -27.94 -12.49
CA ILE A 150 -17.95 -28.51 -13.81
C ILE A 150 -18.68 -29.86 -13.92
N ILE A 151 -18.60 -30.64 -12.84
CA ILE A 151 -19.36 -31.89 -12.68
C ILE A 151 -20.00 -31.81 -11.29
N LYS A 152 -21.32 -31.89 -11.22
CA LYS A 152 -22.07 -31.85 -9.94
C LYS A 152 -21.51 -32.89 -8.97
N ASP A 153 -21.38 -32.49 -7.72
CA ASP A 153 -20.89 -33.29 -6.57
C ASP A 153 -19.42 -33.73 -6.66
N LYS A 154 -18.75 -33.53 -7.83
CA LYS A 154 -17.41 -34.08 -8.08
C LYS A 154 -16.35 -33.03 -8.40
N LEU A 155 -16.62 -32.12 -9.32
CA LEU A 155 -15.60 -31.20 -9.82
C LEU A 155 -16.14 -29.79 -9.84
N PHE A 156 -15.47 -28.92 -9.11
CA PHE A 156 -15.86 -27.53 -8.92
C PHE A 156 -14.74 -26.62 -9.38
N PHE A 157 -15.11 -25.41 -9.78
CA PHE A 157 -14.16 -24.35 -10.07
C PHE A 157 -14.57 -23.05 -9.39
N PHE A 158 -13.59 -22.20 -9.14
CA PHE A 158 -13.78 -20.81 -8.74
C PHE A 158 -12.69 -19.95 -9.36
N VAL A 159 -13.07 -18.82 -9.93
CA VAL A 159 -12.17 -17.82 -10.50
C VAL A 159 -12.49 -16.45 -9.92
N ASN A 160 -11.47 -15.66 -9.68
CA ASN A 160 -11.58 -14.27 -9.24
C ASN A 160 -10.53 -13.43 -9.96
N GLY A 161 -10.93 -12.24 -10.40
CA GLY A 161 -10.03 -11.23 -10.95
C GLY A 161 -10.36 -9.88 -10.35
N GLU A 162 -9.31 -9.14 -9.96
CA GLU A 162 -9.42 -7.78 -9.43
C GLU A 162 -8.33 -6.91 -10.02
N TYR A 163 -8.70 -5.71 -10.42
CA TYR A 163 -7.79 -4.64 -10.79
C TYR A 163 -8.00 -3.46 -9.85
N GLU A 164 -6.91 -2.93 -9.35
CA GLU A 164 -6.87 -1.77 -8.47
C GLU A 164 -5.93 -0.73 -9.04
N ASP A 165 -6.34 0.51 -9.03
CA ASP A 165 -5.51 1.66 -9.35
C ASP A 165 -5.60 2.68 -8.22
N ASN A 166 -4.47 2.90 -7.55
CA ASN A 166 -4.37 3.82 -6.43
C ASN A 166 -3.44 4.97 -6.81
N VAL A 167 -4.02 6.13 -7.04
CA VAL A 167 -3.31 7.37 -7.35
C VAL A 167 -3.21 8.20 -6.08
N THR A 168 -1.99 8.45 -5.64
CA THR A 168 -1.69 9.27 -4.46
C THR A 168 -0.90 10.49 -4.84
N ALA A 169 -0.99 11.56 -4.05
CA ALA A 169 -0.14 12.73 -4.22
C ALA A 169 1.32 12.36 -4.02
N GLY A 170 2.17 12.74 -4.95
CA GLY A 170 3.60 12.49 -4.86
C GLY A 170 4.31 13.42 -3.88
N SER A 171 3.81 14.64 -3.70
CA SER A 171 4.31 15.59 -2.71
C SER A 171 3.22 16.55 -2.29
N ASN A 172 3.17 16.84 -1.01
CA ASN A 172 2.32 17.90 -0.44
C ASN A 172 3.07 19.24 -0.35
N TYR A 173 4.31 19.32 -0.82
CA TYR A 173 5.15 20.50 -0.76
C TYR A 173 5.25 21.16 -2.13
N ARG A 174 5.30 22.49 -2.13
CA ARG A 174 5.56 23.31 -3.30
C ARG A 174 6.75 24.26 -3.09
N PRO A 175 7.44 24.71 -4.14
CA PRO A 175 8.43 25.76 -4.02
C PRO A 175 7.76 27.10 -3.66
N ARG A 176 8.57 28.07 -3.23
CA ARG A 176 8.13 29.46 -3.05
C ARG A 176 7.81 30.08 -4.40
N THR A 177 6.79 30.91 -4.43
CA THR A 177 6.44 31.73 -5.60
C THR A 177 7.11 33.08 -5.62
N ALA A 178 7.53 33.58 -4.44
CA ALA A 178 8.20 34.85 -4.29
C ALA A 178 9.29 34.76 -3.21
N LEU A 179 10.32 35.65 -3.30
CA LEU A 179 11.45 35.69 -2.36
C LEU A 179 11.02 35.93 -0.91
N GLY A 180 10.03 36.75 -0.66
CA GLY A 180 9.51 37.04 0.69
C GLY A 180 8.59 36.01 1.27
N GLU A 181 8.23 34.97 0.53
CA GLU A 181 7.32 33.95 1.01
C GLU A 181 7.98 33.07 2.09
N SER A 182 7.31 32.94 3.24
CA SER A 182 7.82 32.12 4.35
C SER A 182 7.73 30.63 4.01
N TYR A 183 8.81 29.91 4.23
CA TYR A 183 8.88 28.45 4.10
C TYR A 183 9.06 27.73 5.43
N SER A 184 8.96 28.45 6.53
CA SER A 184 9.08 27.91 7.89
C SER A 184 7.70 27.51 8.41
N GLY A 185 7.50 26.22 8.66
CA GLY A 185 6.26 25.70 9.29
C GLY A 185 5.08 25.42 8.35
N GLY A 186 5.29 25.44 7.03
CA GLY A 186 4.25 25.11 6.05
C GLY A 186 4.69 24.08 5.02
N ASN A 187 3.81 23.75 4.08
CA ASN A 187 4.10 22.85 2.96
C ASN A 187 4.85 23.56 1.82
N ILE A 188 5.77 24.46 2.15
CA ILE A 188 6.51 25.29 1.22
C ILE A 188 7.99 24.97 1.36
N HIS A 189 8.61 24.61 0.24
CA HIS A 189 10.05 24.41 0.16
C HIS A 189 10.80 25.72 -0.07
N ARG A 190 12.06 25.75 0.34
CA ARG A 190 12.95 26.89 0.21
C ARG A 190 13.21 27.35 -1.24
N PRO A 191 13.40 26.48 -2.26
CA PRO A 191 13.66 26.91 -3.62
C PRO A 191 12.54 27.80 -4.17
N LEU A 192 12.90 28.73 -5.05
CA LEU A 192 11.92 29.48 -5.83
C LEU A 192 11.40 28.61 -7.00
N GLN A 193 10.17 28.84 -7.37
CA GLN A 193 9.58 28.18 -8.53
C GLN A 193 10.34 28.56 -9.81
N SER A 194 10.74 29.83 -9.97
CA SER A 194 11.55 30.28 -11.10
C SER A 194 12.85 29.49 -11.23
N ASP A 195 13.55 29.25 -10.10
CA ASP A 195 14.83 28.54 -10.13
C ASP A 195 14.65 27.09 -10.55
N MET A 196 13.53 26.47 -10.13
CA MET A 196 13.19 25.09 -10.51
C MET A 196 12.83 25.01 -12.00
N ASP A 197 12.08 25.98 -12.52
CA ASP A 197 11.70 26.05 -13.92
C ASP A 197 12.92 26.31 -14.82
N ASP A 198 13.82 27.21 -14.42
CA ASP A 198 15.07 27.48 -15.11
C ASP A 198 15.99 26.27 -15.14
N MET A 199 16.11 25.56 -14.03
CA MET A 199 16.88 24.31 -13.96
C MET A 199 16.30 23.24 -14.90
N ARG A 200 14.97 23.07 -14.91
CA ARG A 200 14.30 22.15 -15.81
C ARG A 200 14.54 22.52 -17.27
N GLY A 201 14.40 23.81 -17.61
CA GLY A 201 14.66 24.33 -18.93
C GLY A 201 16.10 24.11 -19.37
N PHE A 202 17.06 24.35 -18.49
CA PHE A 202 18.48 24.09 -18.75
C PHE A 202 18.77 22.62 -19.05
N LEU A 203 18.23 21.69 -18.22
CA LEU A 203 18.43 20.26 -18.39
C LEU A 203 17.81 19.76 -19.72
N LEU A 204 16.61 20.25 -20.03
CA LEU A 204 15.93 19.88 -21.26
C LEU A 204 16.69 20.40 -22.50
N ASN A 205 17.07 21.68 -22.50
CA ASN A 205 17.70 22.31 -23.67
C ASN A 205 19.14 21.85 -23.90
N LYS A 206 19.92 21.64 -22.83
CA LYS A 206 21.34 21.29 -22.95
C LYS A 206 21.58 19.78 -23.06
N TYR A 207 20.79 18.98 -22.37
CA TYR A 207 21.02 17.55 -22.26
C TYR A 207 19.88 16.71 -22.84
N ASN A 208 18.83 17.34 -23.38
CA ASN A 208 17.60 16.67 -23.83
C ASN A 208 17.01 15.73 -22.74
N PHE A 209 17.12 16.17 -21.47
CA PHE A 209 16.67 15.41 -20.30
C PHE A 209 15.55 16.18 -19.59
N ASP A 210 14.34 15.61 -19.56
CA ASP A 210 13.24 16.13 -18.75
C ASP A 210 13.29 15.47 -17.35
N PRO A 211 13.61 16.23 -16.28
CA PRO A 211 13.62 15.69 -14.92
C PRO A 211 12.22 15.41 -14.36
N GLY A 212 11.17 15.72 -15.11
CA GLY A 212 9.79 15.57 -14.68
C GLY A 212 9.27 16.76 -13.89
N LYS A 213 8.15 16.56 -13.20
CA LYS A 213 7.52 17.58 -12.34
C LYS A 213 8.15 17.56 -10.95
N TYR A 214 8.38 18.70 -10.36
CA TYR A 214 8.88 18.86 -8.99
C TYR A 214 7.77 19.18 -7.97
N ASN A 215 6.58 19.56 -8.43
CA ASN A 215 5.38 19.80 -7.61
C ASN A 215 4.13 19.30 -8.36
N ASP A 216 3.02 19.17 -7.66
CA ASP A 216 1.72 18.79 -8.21
C ASP A 216 1.81 17.55 -9.14
N TYR A 217 2.56 16.56 -8.70
CA TYR A 217 2.60 15.26 -9.36
C TYR A 217 1.92 14.21 -8.51
N SER A 218 1.46 13.17 -9.16
CA SER A 218 0.86 12.01 -8.51
C SER A 218 1.64 10.76 -8.86
N THR A 219 1.58 9.80 -7.98
CA THR A 219 2.10 8.44 -8.21
C THR A 219 0.93 7.49 -8.31
N ASP A 220 0.97 6.65 -9.29
CA ASP A 220 0.02 5.56 -9.49
C ASP A 220 0.65 4.23 -9.08
N THR A 221 -0.10 3.44 -8.36
CA THR A 221 0.29 2.12 -7.91
C THR A 221 -0.74 1.09 -8.38
N PRO A 222 -0.75 0.76 -9.69
CA PRO A 222 -1.67 -0.22 -10.22
C PRO A 222 -1.33 -1.61 -9.71
N ALA A 223 -2.37 -2.38 -9.36
CA ALA A 223 -2.26 -3.75 -8.94
C ALA A 223 -3.31 -4.61 -9.64
N TYR A 224 -2.94 -5.81 -10.05
CA TYR A 224 -3.92 -6.82 -10.46
C TYR A 224 -3.70 -8.13 -9.71
N ARG A 225 -4.82 -8.77 -9.39
CA ARG A 225 -4.88 -10.01 -8.65
C ARG A 225 -5.76 -10.98 -9.41
N VAL A 226 -5.26 -12.16 -9.67
CA VAL A 226 -6.02 -13.22 -10.33
C VAL A 226 -5.87 -14.49 -9.51
N MET A 227 -6.98 -15.16 -9.26
CA MET A 227 -7.01 -16.45 -8.60
C MET A 227 -7.90 -17.40 -9.40
N ALA A 228 -7.44 -18.63 -9.54
CA ALA A 228 -8.22 -19.75 -10.06
C ALA A 228 -8.04 -20.96 -9.15
N ARG A 229 -9.13 -21.62 -8.83
CA ARG A 229 -9.16 -22.82 -7.98
C ARG A 229 -10.04 -23.88 -8.63
N VAL A 230 -9.58 -25.13 -8.56
CA VAL A 230 -10.32 -26.31 -8.99
C VAL A 230 -10.27 -27.33 -7.86
N ASP A 231 -11.42 -27.80 -7.44
CA ASP A 231 -11.58 -28.81 -6.39
C ASP A 231 -12.22 -30.05 -6.98
N TRP A 232 -11.52 -31.17 -6.86
CA TRP A 232 -11.96 -32.47 -7.37
C TRP A 232 -12.16 -33.48 -6.24
N ASN A 233 -13.40 -33.91 -6.03
CA ASN A 233 -13.77 -35.03 -5.18
C ASN A 233 -13.63 -36.30 -6.00
N ALA A 234 -12.41 -36.85 -6.08
CA ALA A 234 -12.13 -38.04 -6.91
C ALA A 234 -12.93 -39.27 -6.44
N ASN A 235 -13.01 -39.44 -5.13
CA ASN A 235 -13.85 -40.48 -4.46
C ASN A 235 -14.11 -40.06 -3.01
N GLN A 236 -14.77 -40.91 -2.23
CA GLN A 236 -15.12 -40.60 -0.83
C GLN A 236 -13.89 -40.33 0.07
N ASN A 237 -12.74 -40.92 -0.28
CA ASN A 237 -11.52 -40.83 0.53
C ASN A 237 -10.48 -39.85 -0.03
N ASN A 238 -10.62 -39.43 -1.28
CA ASN A 238 -9.60 -38.61 -1.96
C ASN A 238 -10.23 -37.33 -2.52
N LYS A 239 -9.71 -36.20 -2.04
CA LYS A 239 -10.00 -34.84 -2.53
C LYS A 239 -8.72 -34.19 -3.01
N VAL A 240 -8.75 -33.62 -4.18
CA VAL A 240 -7.60 -32.90 -4.79
C VAL A 240 -8.02 -31.47 -5.05
N SER A 241 -7.21 -30.54 -4.61
CA SER A 241 -7.41 -29.10 -4.88
C SER A 241 -6.21 -28.57 -5.61
N PHE A 242 -6.45 -27.88 -6.71
CA PHE A 242 -5.45 -27.12 -7.44
C PHE A 242 -5.79 -25.65 -7.36
N ARG A 243 -4.79 -24.82 -7.06
CA ARG A 243 -4.96 -23.38 -6.98
C ARG A 243 -3.81 -22.66 -7.68
N PHE A 244 -4.16 -21.63 -8.43
CA PHE A 244 -3.25 -20.68 -9.03
C PHE A 244 -3.58 -19.28 -8.54
N THR A 245 -2.58 -18.54 -8.08
CA THR A 245 -2.71 -17.14 -7.68
C THR A 245 -1.60 -16.33 -8.33
N LYS A 246 -1.95 -15.22 -8.95
CA LYS A 246 -1.00 -14.26 -9.51
C LYS A 246 -1.37 -12.87 -9.04
N THR A 247 -0.40 -12.20 -8.42
CA THR A 247 -0.49 -10.80 -8.01
C THR A 247 0.64 -10.03 -8.67
N HIS A 248 0.32 -8.86 -9.18
CA HIS A 248 1.31 -7.94 -9.72
C HIS A 248 0.97 -6.53 -9.26
N THR A 249 1.98 -5.81 -8.77
CA THR A 249 1.88 -4.42 -8.32
C THR A 249 3.08 -3.65 -8.85
N LYS A 250 2.85 -2.43 -9.27
CA LYS A 250 3.91 -1.44 -9.46
C LYS A 250 3.86 -0.47 -8.31
N ASP A 251 5.02 -0.13 -7.79
CA ASP A 251 5.17 0.89 -6.76
C ASP A 251 6.22 1.89 -7.20
N SER A 252 5.97 3.17 -6.91
CA SER A 252 6.88 4.25 -7.25
C SER A 252 7.73 4.58 -6.02
N ASN A 253 9.00 4.20 -6.07
CA ASN A 253 9.96 4.55 -5.05
C ASN A 253 10.65 5.87 -5.39
N PHE A 254 10.52 6.85 -4.51
CA PHE A 254 11.25 8.10 -4.65
C PHE A 254 12.72 7.89 -4.25
N PRO A 255 13.66 8.53 -4.94
CA PRO A 255 15.09 8.43 -4.62
C PRO A 255 15.45 9.03 -3.26
N THR A 256 14.55 9.82 -2.67
CA THR A 256 14.70 10.38 -1.33
C THR A 256 13.36 10.40 -0.60
N SER A 257 13.36 10.06 0.67
CA SER A 257 12.24 10.22 1.59
C SER A 257 12.18 11.61 2.24
N SER A 258 13.12 12.50 1.92
CA SER A 258 13.16 13.87 2.46
C SER A 258 12.06 14.70 1.83
N VAL A 259 10.96 14.84 2.54
CA VAL A 259 9.78 15.62 2.15
C VAL A 259 9.62 16.90 2.94
N SER A 260 10.44 17.09 3.97
CA SER A 260 10.38 18.29 4.83
C SER A 260 11.20 19.44 4.27
N PRO A 261 10.78 20.70 4.46
CA PRO A 261 11.64 21.84 4.24
C PRO A 261 12.92 21.67 5.03
N LEU A 262 14.06 21.74 4.37
CA LEU A 262 15.35 21.57 5.03
C LEU A 262 15.57 22.69 6.03
N SER A 263 15.68 22.36 7.31
CA SER A 263 16.23 23.30 8.30
C SER A 263 17.74 23.44 8.08
N THR A 264 18.31 24.57 8.46
CA THR A 264 19.75 24.78 8.39
C THR A 264 20.55 23.73 9.16
N SER A 265 20.00 23.25 10.29
CA SER A 265 20.61 22.21 11.11
C SER A 265 20.56 20.80 10.47
N ALA A 266 19.57 20.53 9.60
CA ALA A 266 19.49 19.25 8.89
C ALA A 266 20.44 19.21 7.67
N LEU A 267 20.72 20.37 7.07
CA LEU A 267 21.66 20.46 5.95
C LEU A 267 23.12 20.30 6.39
N TYR A 268 23.47 20.75 7.61
CA TYR A 268 24.86 20.84 8.08
C TYR A 268 24.94 20.53 9.57
N PRO A 269 24.98 19.28 9.98
CA PRO A 269 25.28 18.94 11.37
C PRO A 269 26.68 19.47 11.73
N GLY A 270 26.74 20.50 12.58
CA GLY A 270 27.98 21.12 13.03
C GLY A 270 28.54 22.26 12.19
N GLY A 271 27.83 22.69 11.14
CA GLY A 271 28.23 23.85 10.34
C GLY A 271 27.68 25.18 10.87
N THR A 272 28.56 26.18 11.02
CA THR A 272 28.13 27.56 11.22
C THR A 272 27.61 28.11 9.90
N SER A 273 26.39 28.60 9.90
CA SER A 273 25.82 29.26 8.73
C SER A 273 26.48 30.64 8.53
N THR A 274 27.09 30.87 7.38
CA THR A 274 27.72 32.14 7.00
C THR A 274 26.95 32.88 5.93
N GLU A 275 25.99 32.22 5.28
CA GLU A 275 25.18 32.82 4.22
C GLU A 275 23.77 33.09 4.72
N VAL A 276 23.23 34.25 4.36
CA VAL A 276 21.89 34.68 4.70
C VAL A 276 21.07 34.82 3.41
N ILE A 277 20.03 34.01 3.25
CA ILE A 277 19.06 34.12 2.16
C ILE A 277 17.71 34.48 2.77
N ASP A 278 17.05 35.50 2.25
CA ASP A 278 15.77 35.99 2.74
C ASP A 278 15.78 36.31 4.26
N GLY A 279 16.90 36.88 4.76
CA GLY A 279 17.05 37.21 6.17
C GLY A 279 17.22 36.01 7.11
N LYS A 280 17.37 34.79 6.59
CA LYS A 280 17.61 33.58 7.36
C LYS A 280 19.00 33.01 7.08
N PRO A 281 19.74 32.57 8.12
CA PRO A 281 21.04 31.97 7.93
C PRO A 281 20.92 30.64 7.21
N VAL A 282 21.78 30.39 6.25
CA VAL A 282 21.86 29.18 5.46
C VAL A 282 23.21 28.55 5.70
N GLY A 283 23.22 27.27 5.99
CA GLY A 283 24.46 26.52 6.11
C GLY A 283 25.19 26.45 4.76
N THR A 284 26.49 26.60 4.77
CA THR A 284 27.35 26.37 3.60
C THR A 284 27.86 24.94 3.56
N ILE A 285 27.84 24.29 2.37
CA ILE A 285 28.48 22.99 2.20
C ILE A 285 29.99 23.16 2.28
N ALA A 286 30.63 22.49 3.23
CA ALA A 286 32.07 22.43 3.22
C ALA A 286 32.55 21.71 1.93
N PRO A 287 33.63 22.19 1.29
CA PRO A 287 34.18 21.53 0.12
C PRO A 287 34.48 20.05 0.43
N GLY A 288 33.92 19.13 -0.37
CA GLY A 288 34.10 17.68 -0.19
C GLY A 288 33.03 16.97 0.65
N GLN A 289 32.09 17.67 1.24
CA GLN A 289 30.93 17.04 1.88
C GLN A 289 29.73 17.05 0.92
N GLY A 290 29.43 15.88 0.36
CA GLY A 290 28.20 15.67 -0.36
C GLY A 290 26.97 15.74 0.57
N ARG A 291 25.80 16.03 0.02
CA ARG A 291 24.53 15.86 0.73
C ARG A 291 24.47 14.44 1.29
N THR A 292 24.42 14.29 2.59
CA THR A 292 23.91 13.06 3.17
C THR A 292 22.38 13.11 3.05
N SER A 293 21.87 12.26 2.19
CA SER A 293 20.43 11.99 2.04
C SER A 293 19.88 11.29 3.27
#